data_64f134ceaa4fa2195d3d8d40fd754078
#
_entry.id   64f134ceaa4fa2195d3d8d40fd754078
#
_cell.length_a   1.000
_cell.length_b   1.000
_cell.length_c   1.000
_cell.angle_alpha   90.00
_cell.angle_beta   90.00
_cell.angle_gamma   90.00
#
_symmetry.space_group_name_H-M   'P 1'
#
loop_
_entity.id
_entity.type
_entity.pdbx_description
1 polymer ?
#
loop_
_entity_poly.entity_id
_entity_poly.type
_entity_poly.pdbx_seq_one_letter_code
_entity_poly.pdbx_strand_id
1 'polypeptide(L)'
;MPSPIGHSLAACAVYQGMVGARLAPHSWLTLLSFCVAAGAPDVDFLPGFLLGEPNRFHQGVSHSLGMALLFGAGIAFLSWWMRGRIAWRFVLVLFSLYCSHLLFDYLAVDTGSPLGIPVWWPLSRQHYLSPLAVFFPA
;
A
#
# COMPACT_ATOMS: atom_id res chain seq x y z
N MET A 1 -5.91 -2.24 -13.17
CA MET A 1 -5.17 -2.25 -11.88
C MET A 1 -5.54 -3.49 -11.11
N PRO A 2 -4.64 -4.03 -10.26
CA PRO A 2 -5.06 -5.04 -9.31
C PRO A 2 -6.17 -4.44 -8.44
N SER A 3 -7.24 -5.21 -8.25
CA SER A 3 -8.36 -4.71 -7.44
C SER A 3 -7.96 -4.61 -5.96
N PRO A 4 -8.64 -3.82 -5.11
CA PRO A 4 -8.43 -3.82 -3.65
C PRO A 4 -8.48 -5.23 -3.04
N ILE A 5 -9.23 -6.14 -3.68
CA ILE A 5 -9.27 -7.56 -3.32
C ILE A 5 -7.92 -8.23 -3.58
N GLY A 6 -7.25 -7.93 -4.70
CA GLY A 6 -5.93 -8.47 -5.03
C GLY A 6 -4.87 -8.10 -3.99
N HIS A 7 -4.82 -6.83 -3.57
CA HIS A 7 -3.91 -6.35 -2.52
C HIS A 7 -4.22 -7.00 -1.16
N SER A 8 -5.51 -7.17 -0.83
CA SER A 8 -5.93 -7.86 0.39
C SER A 8 -5.55 -9.33 0.39
N LEU A 9 -5.66 -10.02 -0.75
CA LEU A 9 -5.21 -11.42 -0.89
C LEU A 9 -3.70 -11.56 -0.72
N ALA A 10 -2.91 -10.64 -1.28
CA ALA A 10 -1.47 -10.61 -1.06
C ALA A 10 -1.14 -10.41 0.44
N ALA A 11 -1.83 -9.51 1.13
CA ALA A 11 -1.69 -9.31 2.57
C ALA A 11 -2.04 -10.57 3.36
N CYS A 12 -3.12 -11.28 3.01
CA CYS A 12 -3.50 -12.56 3.61
C CYS A 12 -2.43 -13.63 3.41
N ALA A 13 -1.85 -13.73 2.21
CA ALA A 13 -0.79 -14.70 1.92
C ALA A 13 0.47 -14.43 2.78
N VAL A 14 0.89 -13.17 2.88
CA VAL A 14 2.00 -12.76 3.75
C VAL A 14 1.69 -13.07 5.21
N TYR A 15 0.47 -12.75 5.68
CA TYR A 15 0.03 -13.07 7.04
C TYR A 15 0.13 -14.57 7.33
N GLN A 16 -0.42 -15.42 6.47
CA GLN A 16 -0.39 -16.88 6.63
C GLN A 16 1.04 -17.41 6.65
N GLY A 17 1.89 -16.93 5.76
CA GLY A 17 3.31 -17.29 5.75
C GLY A 17 4.02 -16.90 7.06
N MET A 18 3.78 -15.70 7.58
CA MET A 18 4.40 -15.23 8.81
C MET A 18 3.88 -15.98 10.05
N VAL A 19 2.59 -16.28 10.11
CA VAL A 19 2.01 -17.07 11.21
C VAL A 19 2.55 -18.51 11.17
N GLY A 20 2.58 -19.14 9.98
CA GLY A 20 3.15 -20.47 9.80
C GLY A 20 4.63 -20.55 10.20
N ALA A 21 5.42 -19.52 9.89
CA ALA A 21 6.81 -19.39 10.32
C ALA A 21 6.98 -18.92 11.78
N ARG A 22 5.91 -18.71 12.53
CA ARG A 22 5.88 -18.19 13.91
C ARG A 22 6.53 -16.79 14.06
N LEU A 23 6.52 -16.01 12.99
CA LEU A 23 7.06 -14.64 12.95
C LEU A 23 6.02 -13.57 13.29
N ALA A 24 4.73 -13.92 13.23
CA ALA A 24 3.62 -13.06 13.62
C ALA A 24 2.62 -13.83 14.50
N PRO A 25 1.92 -13.14 15.43
CA PRO A 25 0.87 -13.77 16.22
C PRO A 25 -0.34 -14.12 15.33
N HIS A 26 -0.97 -15.25 15.59
CA HIS A 26 -2.26 -15.60 14.99
C HIS A 26 -3.35 -14.74 15.64
N SER A 27 -3.65 -13.61 15.01
CA SER A 27 -4.56 -12.59 15.56
C SER A 27 -5.29 -11.87 14.43
N TRP A 28 -6.59 -11.65 14.59
CA TRP A 28 -7.38 -10.86 13.65
C TRP A 28 -6.89 -9.40 13.53
N LEU A 29 -6.35 -8.83 14.62
CA LEU A 29 -5.75 -7.50 14.61
C LEU A 29 -4.49 -7.44 13.75
N THR A 30 -3.67 -8.48 13.78
CA THR A 30 -2.49 -8.60 12.91
C THR A 30 -2.92 -8.72 11.45
N LEU A 31 -3.90 -9.58 11.15
CA LEU A 31 -4.45 -9.71 9.80
C LEU A 31 -5.03 -8.39 9.31
N LEU A 32 -5.85 -7.73 10.13
CA LEU A 32 -6.44 -6.44 9.79
C LEU A 32 -5.36 -5.38 9.51
N SER A 33 -4.31 -5.30 10.34
CA SER A 33 -3.22 -4.35 10.12
C SER A 33 -2.47 -4.60 8.81
N PHE A 34 -2.34 -5.87 8.38
CA PHE A 34 -1.73 -6.23 7.11
C PHE A 34 -2.61 -5.81 5.93
N CYS A 35 -3.92 -6.10 6.00
CA CYS A 35 -4.87 -5.67 4.97
C CYS A 35 -4.94 -4.14 4.86
N VAL A 36 -4.96 -3.44 6.00
CA VAL A 36 -4.94 -1.96 6.03
C VAL A 36 -3.64 -1.42 5.41
N ALA A 37 -2.50 -2.00 5.72
CA ALA A 37 -1.22 -1.55 5.14
C ALA A 37 -1.15 -1.77 3.63
N ALA A 38 -1.65 -2.93 3.15
CA ALA A 38 -1.69 -3.25 1.73
C ALA A 38 -2.70 -2.40 0.94
N GLY A 39 -3.79 -1.94 1.58
CA GLY A 39 -4.80 -1.07 0.98
C GLY A 39 -4.62 0.42 1.29
N ALA A 40 -3.61 0.80 2.09
CA ALA A 40 -3.43 2.19 2.51
C ALA A 40 -3.21 3.18 1.35
N PRO A 41 -2.52 2.85 0.24
CA PRO A 41 -2.43 3.76 -0.90
C PRO A 41 -3.80 4.13 -1.49
N ASP A 42 -4.75 3.20 -1.51
CA ASP A 42 -6.10 3.39 -2.06
C ASP A 42 -7.00 4.33 -1.23
N VAL A 43 -6.51 4.88 -0.12
CA VAL A 43 -7.24 5.87 0.67
C VAL A 43 -7.62 7.11 -0.14
N ASP A 44 -6.91 7.36 -1.23
CA ASP A 44 -7.17 8.46 -2.18
C ASP A 44 -8.48 8.31 -2.96
N PHE A 45 -9.10 7.13 -2.98
CA PHE A 45 -10.47 6.97 -3.47
C PHE A 45 -11.52 7.69 -2.60
N LEU A 46 -11.27 7.84 -1.30
CA LEU A 46 -12.28 8.38 -0.38
C LEU A 46 -12.76 9.80 -0.77
N PRO A 47 -11.88 10.79 -1.02
CA PRO A 47 -12.34 12.10 -1.46
C PRO A 47 -13.11 12.06 -2.78
N GLY A 48 -12.66 11.25 -3.73
CA GLY A 48 -13.34 11.07 -5.01
C GLY A 48 -14.73 10.45 -4.85
N PHE A 49 -14.85 9.45 -3.98
CA PHE A 49 -16.13 8.81 -3.69
C PHE A 49 -17.14 9.80 -3.08
N LEU A 50 -16.69 10.65 -2.15
CA LEU A 50 -17.54 11.67 -1.53
C LEU A 50 -18.01 12.75 -2.52
N LEU A 51 -17.24 12.98 -3.59
CA LEU A 51 -17.56 13.96 -4.63
C LEU A 51 -18.31 13.34 -5.83
N GLY A 52 -18.62 12.03 -5.82
CA GLY A 52 -19.24 11.33 -6.92
C GLY A 52 -18.31 11.07 -8.12
N GLU A 53 -17.01 11.27 -7.95
CA GLU A 53 -15.96 11.06 -8.97
C GLU A 53 -14.86 10.14 -8.40
N PRO A 54 -15.10 8.83 -8.22
CA PRO A 54 -14.21 7.94 -7.45
C PRO A 54 -12.75 7.95 -7.92
N ASN A 55 -12.52 8.01 -9.23
CA ASN A 55 -11.17 7.91 -9.81
C ASN A 55 -10.43 9.26 -9.89
N ARG A 56 -11.06 10.37 -9.50
CA ARG A 56 -10.49 11.72 -9.67
C ARG A 56 -9.15 11.93 -8.96
N PHE A 57 -8.99 11.32 -7.79
CA PHE A 57 -7.80 11.48 -6.94
C PHE A 57 -6.96 10.20 -6.87
N HIS A 58 -7.44 9.13 -7.53
CA HIS A 58 -6.75 7.85 -7.51
C HIS A 58 -5.41 7.94 -8.26
N GLN A 59 -4.43 7.15 -7.78
CA GLN A 59 -3.03 7.21 -8.20
C GLN A 59 -2.37 8.57 -7.92
N GLY A 60 -2.85 9.25 -6.88
CA GLY A 60 -2.25 10.48 -6.37
C GLY A 60 -0.98 10.25 -5.56
N VAL A 61 -0.67 11.21 -4.68
CA VAL A 61 0.54 11.19 -3.85
C VAL A 61 0.64 9.99 -2.91
N SER A 62 -0.48 9.38 -2.54
CA SER A 62 -0.53 8.14 -1.76
C SER A 62 0.19 6.99 -2.46
N HIS A 63 0.21 6.97 -3.81
CA HIS A 63 0.92 5.98 -4.61
C HIS A 63 2.39 6.36 -4.85
N SER A 64 3.10 6.78 -3.80
CA SER A 64 4.50 7.18 -3.88
C SER A 64 5.37 6.59 -2.77
N LEU A 65 6.68 6.49 -3.04
CA LEU A 65 7.66 6.08 -2.02
C LEU A 65 7.74 7.08 -0.87
N GLY A 66 7.53 8.37 -1.12
CA GLY A 66 7.47 9.38 -0.07
C GLY A 66 6.36 9.10 0.93
N MET A 67 5.16 8.76 0.47
CA MET A 67 4.05 8.39 1.34
C MET A 67 4.27 7.04 2.02
N ALA A 68 4.89 6.07 1.35
CA ALA A 68 5.29 4.80 1.97
C ALA A 68 6.23 5.04 3.17
N LEU A 69 7.22 5.92 3.02
CA LEU A 69 8.14 6.30 4.10
C LEU A 69 7.42 7.01 5.25
N LEU A 70 6.51 7.94 4.94
CA LEU A 70 5.69 8.62 5.95
C LEU A 70 4.79 7.64 6.70
N PHE A 71 4.17 6.68 5.99
CA PHE A 71 3.39 5.61 6.58
C PHE A 71 4.24 4.77 7.54
N GLY A 72 5.42 4.30 7.08
CA GLY A 72 6.35 3.53 7.92
C GLY A 72 6.82 4.31 9.16
N ALA A 73 7.15 5.59 8.99
CA ALA A 73 7.52 6.47 10.10
C ALA A 73 6.36 6.67 11.09
N GLY A 74 5.13 6.82 10.60
CA GLY A 74 3.93 6.92 11.44
C GLY A 74 3.70 5.66 12.27
N ILE A 75 3.85 4.46 11.69
CA ILE A 75 3.75 3.19 12.42
C ILE A 75 4.89 3.04 13.44
N ALA A 76 6.11 3.44 13.08
CA ALA A 76 7.25 3.43 14.01
C ALA A 76 7.00 4.36 15.22
N PHE A 77 6.53 5.59 14.96
CA PHE A 77 6.17 6.55 15.99
C PHE A 77 5.04 6.02 16.89
N LEU A 78 3.97 5.48 16.31
CA LEU A 78 2.85 4.91 17.06
C LEU A 78 3.30 3.73 17.93
N SER A 79 4.15 2.86 17.40
CA SER A 79 4.72 1.74 18.14
C SER A 79 5.55 2.22 19.34
N TRP A 80 6.36 3.26 19.13
CA TRP A 80 7.16 3.88 20.20
C TRP A 80 6.26 4.54 21.26
N TRP A 81 5.27 5.32 20.82
CA TRP A 81 4.32 6.01 21.70
C TRP A 81 3.56 5.03 22.60
N MET A 82 3.05 3.94 22.04
CA MET A 82 2.22 2.98 22.78
C MET A 82 3.01 2.01 23.65
N ARG A 83 4.28 1.70 23.28
CA ARG A 83 5.05 0.61 23.89
C ARG A 83 6.39 1.05 24.45
N GLY A 84 6.76 2.31 24.32
CA GLY A 84 8.09 2.82 24.68
C GLY A 84 9.24 2.29 23.82
N ARG A 85 8.91 1.51 22.75
CA ARG A 85 9.91 0.92 21.84
C ARG A 85 9.33 0.74 20.44
N ILE A 86 10.21 0.76 19.44
CA ILE A 86 9.81 0.53 18.03
C ILE A 86 9.86 -0.98 17.75
N ALA A 87 8.73 -1.52 17.29
CA ALA A 87 8.62 -2.91 16.85
C ALA A 87 9.07 -3.03 15.37
N TRP A 88 10.39 -2.89 15.12
CA TRP A 88 10.97 -2.79 13.78
C TRP A 88 10.50 -3.87 12.81
N ARG A 89 10.43 -5.13 13.24
CA ARG A 89 9.94 -6.22 12.37
C ARG A 89 8.54 -5.95 11.85
N PHE A 90 7.65 -5.50 12.73
CA PHE A 90 6.28 -5.18 12.37
C PHE A 90 6.20 -3.95 11.45
N VAL A 91 6.97 -2.90 11.76
CA VAL A 91 7.08 -1.70 10.92
C VAL A 91 7.54 -2.05 9.51
N LEU A 92 8.61 -2.87 9.38
CA LEU A 92 9.14 -3.27 8.09
C LEU A 92 8.16 -4.11 7.27
N VAL A 93 7.40 -5.01 7.92
CA VAL A 93 6.38 -5.80 7.22
C VAL A 93 5.27 -4.90 6.68
N LEU A 94 4.73 -3.99 7.50
CA LEU A 94 3.66 -3.09 7.05
C LEU A 94 4.15 -2.12 5.96
N PHE A 95 5.38 -1.61 6.08
CA PHE A 95 6.02 -0.82 5.04
C PHE A 95 6.18 -1.61 3.73
N SER A 96 6.63 -2.88 3.81
CA SER A 96 6.79 -3.74 2.64
C SER A 96 5.44 -4.05 1.97
N LEU A 97 4.37 -4.22 2.75
CA LEU A 97 3.01 -4.40 2.22
C LEU A 97 2.53 -3.14 1.49
N TYR A 98 2.79 -1.95 2.02
CA TYR A 98 2.53 -0.70 1.32
C TYR A 98 3.31 -0.62 0.00
N CYS A 99 4.61 -0.93 0.02
CA CYS A 99 5.45 -0.94 -1.18
C CYS A 99 5.03 -2.00 -2.20
N SER A 100 4.52 -3.16 -1.75
CA SER A 100 4.01 -4.18 -2.68
C SER A 100 2.79 -3.70 -3.46
N HIS A 101 1.92 -2.88 -2.85
CA HIS A 101 0.82 -2.23 -3.55
C HIS A 101 1.35 -1.34 -4.69
N LEU A 102 2.29 -0.45 -4.38
CA LEU A 102 2.90 0.42 -5.39
C LEU A 102 3.54 -0.37 -6.54
N LEU A 103 4.19 -1.50 -6.21
CA LEU A 103 4.80 -2.37 -7.21
C LEU A 103 3.74 -3.01 -8.12
N PHE A 104 2.64 -3.49 -7.56
CA PHE A 104 1.56 -4.09 -8.34
C PHE A 104 0.90 -3.07 -9.26
N ASP A 105 0.67 -1.86 -8.79
CA ASP A 105 0.09 -0.79 -9.61
C ASP A 105 1.06 -0.33 -10.69
N TYR A 106 2.35 -0.22 -10.38
CA TYR A 106 3.38 0.09 -11.37
C TYR A 106 3.44 -0.96 -12.50
N LEU A 107 3.21 -2.24 -12.18
CA LEU A 107 3.23 -3.36 -13.14
C LEU A 107 1.86 -3.64 -13.78
N ALA A 108 0.84 -2.88 -13.44
CA ALA A 108 -0.50 -3.06 -13.99
C ALA A 108 -0.68 -2.31 -15.30
N VAL A 109 -1.59 -2.80 -16.15
CA VAL A 109 -2.11 -2.02 -17.28
C VAL A 109 -2.97 -0.89 -16.72
N ASP A 110 -2.56 0.34 -16.99
CA ASP A 110 -3.31 1.54 -16.64
C ASP A 110 -3.96 2.14 -17.89
N THR A 111 -5.26 2.37 -17.80
CA THR A 111 -6.06 2.97 -18.87
C THR A 111 -6.67 4.32 -18.46
N GLY A 112 -6.46 4.72 -17.20
CA GLY A 112 -6.91 5.99 -16.63
C GLY A 112 -5.94 7.14 -16.88
N SER A 113 -6.40 8.37 -16.72
CA SER A 113 -5.54 9.56 -16.75
C SER A 113 -5.48 10.18 -15.35
N PRO A 114 -4.28 10.53 -14.85
CA PRO A 114 -2.94 10.39 -15.44
C PRO A 114 -2.44 8.94 -15.44
N LEU A 115 -1.76 8.51 -16.52
CA LEU A 115 -1.21 7.17 -16.64
C LEU A 115 -0.04 6.94 -15.66
N GLY A 116 -0.10 5.85 -14.88
CA GLY A 116 0.95 5.46 -13.94
C GLY A 116 0.87 6.18 -12.58
N ILE A 117 1.88 5.95 -11.76
CA ILE A 117 1.94 6.46 -10.37
C ILE A 117 3.12 7.41 -10.14
N PRO A 118 3.00 8.41 -9.24
CA PRO A 118 4.07 9.37 -8.96
C PRO A 118 5.09 8.79 -7.96
N VAL A 119 5.79 7.72 -8.37
CA VAL A 119 6.68 6.91 -7.51
C VAL A 119 7.65 7.76 -6.69
N TRP A 120 8.23 8.81 -7.31
CA TRP A 120 9.29 9.61 -6.70
C TRP A 120 8.80 10.87 -5.99
N TRP A 121 7.49 11.02 -5.76
CA TRP A 121 7.02 12.15 -4.96
C TRP A 121 7.64 12.08 -3.53
N PRO A 122 8.08 13.20 -2.91
CA PRO A 122 7.95 14.60 -3.35
C PRO A 122 9.07 15.12 -4.27
N LEU A 123 10.07 14.31 -4.61
CA LEU A 123 11.22 14.71 -5.43
C LEU A 123 10.82 14.98 -6.89
N SER A 124 9.85 14.25 -7.41
CA SER A 124 9.28 14.40 -8.75
C SER A 124 7.77 14.23 -8.70
N ARG A 125 7.05 14.99 -9.52
CA ARG A 125 5.60 14.84 -9.72
C ARG A 125 5.26 14.07 -11.00
N GLN A 126 6.28 13.56 -11.69
CA GLN A 126 6.06 12.76 -12.89
C GLN A 126 5.46 11.39 -12.52
N HIS A 127 4.52 10.95 -13.36
CA HIS A 127 3.94 9.61 -13.26
C HIS A 127 4.77 8.64 -14.08
N TYR A 128 4.95 7.46 -13.54
CA TYR A 128 5.76 6.38 -14.13
C TYR A 128 4.89 5.15 -14.30
N LEU A 129 5.00 4.53 -15.46
CA LEU A 129 4.33 3.29 -15.83
C LEU A 129 5.39 2.29 -16.29
N SER A 130 5.24 1.04 -15.90
CA SER A 130 6.12 -0.02 -16.38
C SER A 130 5.90 -0.30 -17.86
N PRO A 131 6.97 -0.47 -18.65
CA PRO A 131 6.84 -0.98 -20.02
C PRO A 131 6.39 -2.45 -20.06
N LEU A 132 6.49 -3.17 -18.94
CA LEU A 132 6.05 -4.55 -18.77
C LEU A 132 4.71 -4.56 -18.04
N ALA A 133 3.64 -4.83 -18.76
CA ALA A 133 2.30 -5.02 -18.19
C ALA A 133 2.15 -6.49 -17.76
N VAL A 134 2.19 -6.73 -16.45
CA VAL A 134 2.04 -8.07 -15.86
C VAL A 134 0.61 -8.34 -15.44
N PHE A 135 -0.11 -7.30 -15.00
CA PHE A 135 -1.48 -7.39 -14.53
C PHE A 135 -2.42 -6.69 -15.50
N PHE A 136 -3.46 -7.43 -15.94
CA PHE A 136 -4.50 -6.86 -16.78
C PHE A 136 -5.47 -5.99 -15.96
N PRO A 137 -6.15 -5.01 -16.57
CA PRO A 137 -7.19 -4.25 -15.90
C PRO A 137 -8.30 -5.19 -15.45
N ALA A 138 -8.76 -5.03 -14.23
CA ALA A 138 -9.90 -5.75 -13.68
C ALA A 138 -11.21 -5.09 -14.12
#